data_0d4aff7882dd57cceb0ad447811327f7
#
_entry.id   0d4aff7882dd57cceb0ad447811327f7
#
_cell.length_a   1.000
_cell.length_b   1.000
_cell.length_c   1.000
_cell.angle_alpha   90.00
_cell.angle_beta   90.00
_cell.angle_gamma   90.00
#
_symmetry.space_group_name_H-M   'P 1'
#
loop_
_entity.id
_entity.type
_entity.pdbx_description
1 polymer ?
#
loop_
_entity_poly.entity_id
_entity_poly.type
_entity_poly.pdbx_seq_one_letter_code
_entity_poly.pdbx_strand_id
1 'polypeptide(L)'
;MVNTNSVNLEMKKILMIEDDLELAEILTEYLEQFEFEVITEDDPFKAVSILKLKPFDLVILDLTLPGMDGLEVCEAIRERQDIPIVISSARSDVTDKVKALELGADDYLPKPYDPRELEARIHSVLRRYEAKSQEKQENKSDFKCDTSSMIIAYKGRNIDLTNAEFGILSYMIAKQGLVVSREDLIHNVNAINEDSSNKSIDVMVGRIRNKLGDKTLIESVRGVGYKLLK
;
A
#
# COMPACT_ATOMS: atom_id res chain seq x y z
N MET A 1 8.60 1.24 -32.15
CA MET A 1 8.27 2.30 -31.19
C MET A 1 7.88 1.60 -29.91
N VAL A 2 8.72 1.67 -28.92
CA VAL A 2 8.55 0.95 -27.64
C VAL A 2 7.60 1.77 -26.77
N ASN A 3 6.44 1.18 -26.46
CA ASN A 3 5.45 1.79 -25.57
C ASN A 3 5.99 1.74 -24.14
N THR A 4 6.61 2.81 -23.69
CA THR A 4 6.93 3.04 -22.27
C THR A 4 5.67 3.50 -21.55
N ASN A 5 4.86 2.55 -21.12
CA ASN A 5 3.92 2.80 -20.03
C ASN A 5 4.76 3.04 -18.76
N SER A 6 5.09 4.28 -18.49
CA SER A 6 5.63 4.70 -17.20
C SER A 6 4.50 4.59 -16.18
N VAL A 7 4.30 3.40 -15.63
CA VAL A 7 3.69 3.28 -14.29
C VAL A 7 4.64 4.05 -13.38
N ASN A 8 4.17 5.13 -12.79
CA ASN A 8 4.89 5.87 -11.77
C ASN A 8 4.97 4.93 -10.55
N LEU A 9 5.94 4.03 -10.53
CA LEU A 9 6.25 3.18 -9.38
C LEU A 9 6.82 4.13 -8.32
N GLU A 10 5.98 4.50 -7.37
CA GLU A 10 6.40 5.25 -6.19
C GLU A 10 7.39 4.36 -5.43
N MET A 11 8.67 4.78 -5.35
CA MET A 11 9.71 4.03 -4.64
C MET A 11 9.29 3.79 -3.20
N LYS A 12 9.44 2.56 -2.73
CA LYS A 12 9.12 2.19 -1.35
C LYS A 12 10.21 2.70 -0.40
N LYS A 13 9.80 3.39 0.67
CA LYS A 13 10.72 3.99 1.64
C LYS A 13 10.98 3.06 2.80
N ILE A 14 12.24 2.74 3.01
CA ILE A 14 12.71 1.87 4.10
C ILE A 14 13.49 2.70 5.11
N LEU A 15 13.15 2.57 6.39
CA LEU A 15 14.01 3.02 7.47
C LEU A 15 14.85 1.85 7.95
N MET A 16 16.18 1.95 7.83
CA MET A 16 17.13 0.97 8.37
C MET A 16 17.71 1.51 9.66
N ILE A 17 17.53 0.76 10.74
CA ILE A 17 18.07 1.09 12.09
C ILE A 17 19.20 0.10 12.36
N GLU A 18 20.44 0.57 12.18
CA GLU A 18 21.66 -0.24 12.17
C GLU A 18 22.83 0.61 12.65
N ASP A 19 23.60 0.15 13.63
CA ASP A 19 24.76 0.86 14.16
C ASP A 19 26.08 0.50 13.45
N ASP A 20 26.12 -0.63 12.74
CA ASP A 20 27.21 -0.97 11.83
C ASP A 20 27.09 -0.18 10.52
N LEU A 21 27.79 0.95 10.44
CA LEU A 21 27.72 1.86 9.29
C LEU A 21 28.21 1.22 7.99
N GLU A 22 29.20 0.32 8.03
CA GLU A 22 29.70 -0.38 6.85
C GLU A 22 28.65 -1.35 6.30
N LEU A 23 28.00 -2.11 7.17
CA LEU A 23 26.89 -2.98 6.79
C LEU A 23 25.71 -2.19 6.26
N ALA A 24 25.35 -1.08 6.93
CA ALA A 24 24.27 -0.21 6.50
C ALA A 24 24.50 0.36 5.09
N GLU A 25 25.74 0.79 4.79
CA GLU A 25 26.11 1.30 3.46
C GLU A 25 25.98 0.21 2.39
N ILE A 26 26.54 -0.99 2.63
CA ILE A 26 26.47 -2.13 1.70
C ILE A 26 25.01 -2.52 1.42
N LEU A 27 24.17 -2.60 2.44
CA LEU A 27 22.77 -2.98 2.29
C LEU A 27 21.95 -1.89 1.59
N THR A 28 22.26 -0.62 1.87
CA THR A 28 21.63 0.53 1.19
C THR A 28 21.92 0.50 -0.30
N GLU A 29 23.21 0.44 -0.69
CA GLU A 29 23.63 0.37 -2.10
C GLU A 29 22.99 -0.82 -2.83
N TYR A 30 22.83 -1.95 -2.15
CA TYR A 30 22.19 -3.12 -2.73
C TYR A 30 20.68 -2.90 -2.92
N LEU A 31 19.96 -2.45 -1.89
CA LEU A 31 18.50 -2.30 -1.91
C LEU A 31 18.05 -1.19 -2.87
N GLU A 32 18.83 -0.12 -3.02
CA GLU A 32 18.53 0.97 -3.98
C GLU A 32 18.52 0.50 -5.44
N GLN A 33 19.16 -0.63 -5.77
CA GLN A 33 19.10 -1.24 -7.10
C GLN A 33 17.70 -1.85 -7.40
N PHE A 34 16.86 -2.05 -6.38
CA PHE A 34 15.54 -2.69 -6.47
C PHE A 34 14.38 -1.73 -6.18
N GLU A 35 14.55 -0.45 -6.52
CA GLU A 35 13.51 0.60 -6.41
C GLU A 35 13.10 0.92 -4.96
N PHE A 36 13.99 0.69 -3.98
CA PHE A 36 13.82 1.14 -2.60
C PHE A 36 14.54 2.48 -2.39
N GLU A 37 13.95 3.36 -1.58
CA GLU A 37 14.61 4.53 -1.00
C GLU A 37 14.96 4.18 0.44
N VAL A 38 16.26 4.04 0.77
CA VAL A 38 16.70 3.62 2.11
C VAL A 38 17.22 4.82 2.88
N ILE A 39 16.70 5.02 4.08
CA ILE A 39 17.19 6.00 5.06
C ILE A 39 17.76 5.22 6.24
N THR A 40 19.01 5.47 6.57
CA THR A 40 19.72 4.82 7.68
C THR A 40 19.75 5.71 8.91
N GLU A 41 19.63 5.11 10.08
CA GLU A 41 19.79 5.77 11.39
C GLU A 41 20.47 4.82 12.37
N ASP A 42 21.51 5.28 13.05
CA ASP A 42 22.28 4.53 14.03
C ASP A 42 21.80 4.72 15.49
N ASP A 43 21.00 5.76 15.72
CA ASP A 43 20.43 6.12 17.02
C ASP A 43 18.97 5.66 17.11
N PRO A 44 18.63 4.67 17.95
CA PRO A 44 17.27 4.16 18.08
C PRO A 44 16.24 5.21 18.53
N PHE A 45 16.65 6.20 19.33
CA PHE A 45 15.76 7.27 19.78
C PHE A 45 15.40 8.23 18.64
N LYS A 46 16.40 8.55 17.80
CA LYS A 46 16.16 9.36 16.59
C LYS A 46 15.29 8.58 15.59
N ALA A 47 15.56 7.29 15.39
CA ALA A 47 14.79 6.45 14.49
C ALA A 47 13.29 6.44 14.84
N VAL A 48 12.94 6.23 16.11
CA VAL A 48 11.55 6.30 16.60
C VAL A 48 10.95 7.71 16.41
N SER A 49 11.78 8.76 16.48
CA SER A 49 11.34 10.14 16.26
C SER A 49 11.09 10.43 14.77
N ILE A 50 11.95 9.94 13.88
CA ILE A 50 11.82 10.08 12.43
C ILE A 50 10.54 9.39 11.93
N LEU A 51 10.20 8.21 12.44
CA LEU A 51 8.98 7.49 12.11
C LEU A 51 7.70 8.30 12.43
N LYS A 52 7.75 9.23 13.37
CA LYS A 52 6.61 10.11 13.67
C LYS A 52 6.46 11.25 12.67
N LEU A 53 7.54 11.64 12.01
CA LEU A 53 7.62 12.83 11.18
C LEU A 53 7.49 12.52 9.68
N LYS A 54 7.90 11.33 9.28
CA LYS A 54 7.94 10.91 7.88
C LYS A 54 7.27 9.55 7.69
N PRO A 55 6.55 9.33 6.57
CA PRO A 55 6.02 8.02 6.24
C PRO A 55 7.13 7.10 5.72
N PHE A 56 7.08 5.85 6.14
CA PHE A 56 7.90 4.75 5.62
C PHE A 56 7.00 3.55 5.31
N ASP A 57 7.45 2.70 4.38
CA ASP A 57 6.73 1.49 3.99
C ASP A 57 7.21 0.26 4.76
N LEU A 58 8.45 0.29 5.29
CA LEU A 58 9.04 -0.82 6.05
C LEU A 58 10.17 -0.32 6.95
N VAL A 59 10.40 -1.03 8.06
CA VAL A 59 11.56 -0.85 8.95
C VAL A 59 12.42 -2.11 8.90
N ILE A 60 13.74 -1.93 8.71
CA ILE A 60 14.75 -2.94 9.00
C ILE A 60 15.37 -2.56 10.34
N LEU A 61 15.45 -3.50 11.29
CA LEU A 61 15.85 -3.21 12.66
C LEU A 61 16.88 -4.21 13.15
N ASP A 62 18.07 -3.73 13.53
CA ASP A 62 18.97 -4.54 14.37
C ASP A 62 18.48 -4.55 15.82
N LEU A 63 18.71 -5.67 16.48
CA LEU A 63 18.45 -5.81 17.93
C LEU A 63 19.62 -5.36 18.81
N THR A 64 20.83 -5.29 18.23
CA THR A 64 22.06 -4.98 18.98
C THR A 64 22.44 -3.52 18.78
N LEU A 65 21.57 -2.62 19.26
CA LEU A 65 21.77 -1.19 19.13
C LEU A 65 22.38 -0.58 20.40
N PRO A 66 23.16 0.50 20.30
CA PRO A 66 23.64 1.23 21.48
C PRO A 66 22.51 2.00 22.15
N GLY A 67 22.45 1.92 23.48
CA GLY A 67 21.56 2.74 24.31
C GLY A 67 20.12 2.24 24.48
N MET A 68 19.59 1.42 23.57
CA MET A 68 18.26 0.82 23.68
C MET A 68 18.26 -0.57 23.04
N ASP A 69 17.65 -1.57 23.69
CA ASP A 69 17.47 -2.89 23.09
C ASP A 69 16.54 -2.81 21.89
N GLY A 70 16.94 -3.40 20.75
CA GLY A 70 16.11 -3.39 19.54
C GLY A 70 14.74 -4.03 19.74
N LEU A 71 14.56 -4.93 20.70
CA LEU A 71 13.22 -5.45 21.07
C LEU A 71 12.34 -4.34 21.67
N GLU A 72 12.91 -3.45 22.48
CA GLU A 72 12.18 -2.28 23.01
C GLU A 72 11.84 -1.28 21.89
N VAL A 73 12.75 -1.14 20.92
CA VAL A 73 12.49 -0.32 19.70
C VAL A 73 11.34 -0.91 18.90
N CYS A 74 11.31 -2.22 18.69
CA CYS A 74 10.24 -2.93 17.99
C CYS A 74 8.88 -2.68 18.67
N GLU A 75 8.81 -2.85 19.99
CA GLU A 75 7.61 -2.60 20.80
C GLU A 75 7.17 -1.14 20.69
N ALA A 76 8.07 -0.18 20.85
CA ALA A 76 7.78 1.25 20.76
C ALA A 76 7.25 1.67 19.37
N ILE A 77 7.71 1.02 18.30
CA ILE A 77 7.18 1.24 16.94
C ILE A 77 5.77 0.65 16.86
N ARG A 78 5.57 -0.57 17.33
CA ARG A 78 4.29 -1.31 17.24
C ARG A 78 3.15 -0.68 18.02
N GLU A 79 3.44 -0.09 19.17
CA GLU A 79 2.44 0.66 19.93
C GLU A 79 1.79 1.81 19.16
N ARG A 80 2.46 2.32 18.12
CA ARG A 80 2.10 3.58 17.46
C ARG A 80 1.77 3.44 15.99
N GLN A 81 2.34 2.43 15.32
CA GLN A 81 2.26 2.28 13.86
C GLN A 81 2.11 0.81 13.45
N ASP A 82 1.22 0.57 12.48
CA ASP A 82 1.09 -0.74 11.79
C ASP A 82 1.99 -0.74 10.55
N ILE A 83 3.33 -0.57 10.76
CA ILE A 83 4.33 -0.59 9.71
C ILE A 83 5.06 -1.93 9.69
N PRO A 84 5.38 -2.55 8.53
CA PRO A 84 6.17 -3.78 8.49
C PRO A 84 7.54 -3.63 9.14
N ILE A 85 7.93 -4.61 9.98
CA ILE A 85 9.24 -4.66 10.65
C ILE A 85 9.93 -5.99 10.31
N VAL A 86 11.11 -5.90 9.69
CA VAL A 86 12.03 -7.02 9.47
C VAL A 86 13.22 -6.87 10.41
N ILE A 87 13.40 -7.83 11.32
CA ILE A 87 14.56 -7.87 12.19
C ILE A 87 15.77 -8.43 11.43
N SER A 88 16.90 -7.74 11.53
CA SER A 88 18.20 -8.16 10.98
C SER A 88 19.22 -8.13 12.10
N SER A 89 19.57 -9.27 12.72
CA SER A 89 20.37 -9.27 13.93
C SER A 89 21.34 -10.43 14.05
N ALA A 90 22.47 -10.20 14.70
CA ALA A 90 23.44 -11.23 15.08
C ALA A 90 22.92 -12.17 16.20
N ARG A 91 21.85 -11.80 16.90
CA ARG A 91 21.22 -12.67 17.90
C ARG A 91 20.54 -13.83 17.17
N SER A 92 21.07 -15.04 17.28
CA SER A 92 20.57 -16.23 16.58
C SER A 92 19.75 -17.16 17.47
N ASP A 93 19.61 -16.86 18.77
CA ASP A 93 18.86 -17.66 19.71
C ASP A 93 17.37 -17.72 19.35
N VAL A 94 16.80 -18.92 19.51
CA VAL A 94 15.37 -19.15 19.24
C VAL A 94 14.49 -18.29 20.13
N THR A 95 14.91 -18.04 21.38
CA THR A 95 14.18 -17.24 22.34
C THR A 95 14.05 -15.78 21.87
N ASP A 96 15.14 -15.18 21.36
CA ASP A 96 15.11 -13.82 20.82
C ASP A 96 14.21 -13.71 19.57
N LYS A 97 14.27 -14.72 18.68
CA LYS A 97 13.42 -14.79 17.50
C LYS A 97 11.93 -14.85 17.86
N VAL A 98 11.58 -15.75 18.78
CA VAL A 98 10.18 -15.91 19.23
C VAL A 98 9.70 -14.61 19.86
N LYS A 99 10.50 -14.03 20.78
CA LYS A 99 10.15 -12.77 21.43
C LYS A 99 9.95 -11.62 20.46
N ALA A 100 10.85 -11.48 19.47
CA ALA A 100 10.71 -10.45 18.43
C ALA A 100 9.41 -10.59 17.64
N LEU A 101 9.03 -11.81 17.24
CA LEU A 101 7.79 -12.08 16.52
C LEU A 101 6.56 -11.85 17.41
N GLU A 102 6.61 -12.23 18.69
CA GLU A 102 5.54 -11.96 19.67
C GLU A 102 5.33 -10.45 19.91
N LEU A 103 6.41 -9.67 19.90
CA LEU A 103 6.37 -8.20 19.98
C LEU A 103 5.90 -7.54 18.69
N GLY A 104 5.66 -8.33 17.63
CA GLY A 104 5.05 -7.88 16.39
C GLY A 104 6.00 -7.66 15.22
N ALA A 105 7.25 -8.16 15.26
CA ALA A 105 8.07 -8.23 14.06
C ALA A 105 7.41 -9.14 13.02
N ASP A 106 7.48 -8.78 11.75
CA ASP A 106 6.86 -9.51 10.64
C ASP A 106 7.76 -10.60 10.07
N ASP A 107 9.07 -10.45 10.23
CA ASP A 107 10.07 -11.45 9.87
C ASP A 107 11.35 -11.26 10.69
N TYR A 108 12.18 -12.29 10.71
CA TYR A 108 13.46 -12.31 11.44
C TYR A 108 14.56 -12.94 10.58
N LEU A 109 15.64 -12.19 10.33
CA LEU A 109 16.78 -12.60 9.53
C LEU A 109 18.06 -12.60 10.38
N PRO A 110 18.64 -13.77 10.74
CA PRO A 110 19.87 -13.83 11.51
C PRO A 110 21.08 -13.49 10.64
N LYS A 111 21.96 -12.61 11.13
CA LYS A 111 23.27 -12.33 10.53
C LYS A 111 24.25 -13.50 10.80
N PRO A 112 25.18 -13.83 9.86
CA PRO A 112 25.34 -13.25 8.54
C PRO A 112 24.35 -13.82 7.51
N TYR A 113 23.91 -13.02 6.54
CA TYR A 113 23.02 -13.41 5.45
C TYR A 113 23.49 -12.80 4.12
N ASP A 114 23.02 -13.36 3.03
CA ASP A 114 23.17 -12.75 1.70
C ASP A 114 22.16 -11.60 1.52
N PRO A 115 22.56 -10.42 1.02
CA PRO A 115 21.64 -9.30 0.77
C PRO A 115 20.40 -9.67 -0.06
N ARG A 116 20.51 -10.66 -0.95
CA ARG A 116 19.38 -11.21 -1.73
C ARG A 116 18.32 -11.86 -0.84
N GLU A 117 18.72 -12.44 0.31
CA GLU A 117 17.75 -13.00 1.25
C GLU A 117 16.95 -11.88 1.93
N LEU A 118 17.61 -10.79 2.35
CA LEU A 118 16.93 -9.63 2.93
C LEU A 118 15.94 -9.02 1.94
N GLU A 119 16.36 -8.80 0.70
CA GLU A 119 15.50 -8.25 -0.37
C GLU A 119 14.26 -9.13 -0.60
N ALA A 120 14.42 -10.44 -0.72
CA ALA A 120 13.30 -11.36 -0.91
C ALA A 120 12.31 -11.35 0.27
N ARG A 121 12.79 -11.18 1.50
CA ARG A 121 11.96 -11.06 2.71
C ARG A 121 11.22 -9.74 2.75
N ILE A 122 11.87 -8.63 2.41
CA ILE A 122 11.24 -7.31 2.28
C ILE A 122 10.05 -7.38 1.31
N HIS A 123 10.25 -7.91 0.11
CA HIS A 123 9.16 -8.08 -0.86
C HIS A 123 8.03 -8.98 -0.35
N SER A 124 8.36 -10.07 0.34
CA SER A 124 7.36 -10.97 0.92
C SER A 124 6.50 -10.29 1.99
N VAL A 125 7.14 -9.49 2.84
CA VAL A 125 6.47 -8.75 3.92
C VAL A 125 5.61 -7.64 3.35
N LEU A 126 6.13 -6.81 2.44
CA LEU A 126 5.38 -5.73 1.79
C LEU A 126 4.14 -6.26 1.07
N ARG A 127 4.25 -7.34 0.30
CA ARG A 127 3.11 -7.97 -0.38
C ARG A 127 2.01 -8.40 0.61
N ARG A 128 2.36 -8.97 1.78
CA ARG A 128 1.38 -9.33 2.83
C ARG A 128 0.66 -8.10 3.40
N TYR A 129 1.37 -7.01 3.59
CA TYR A 129 0.80 -5.75 4.08
C TYR A 129 -0.11 -5.08 3.04
N GLU A 130 0.26 -5.11 1.77
CA GLU A 130 -0.58 -4.61 0.67
C GLU A 130 -1.88 -5.40 0.56
N ALA A 131 -1.81 -6.74 0.61
CA ALA A 131 -3.00 -7.60 0.61
C ALA A 131 -3.91 -7.33 1.83
N LYS A 132 -3.33 -7.22 3.03
CA LYS A 132 -4.08 -6.89 4.26
C LYS A 132 -4.70 -5.49 4.22
N SER A 133 -4.04 -4.54 3.56
CA SER A 133 -4.57 -3.18 3.39
C SER A 133 -5.73 -3.15 2.39
N GLN A 134 -5.66 -3.96 1.33
CA GLN A 134 -6.77 -4.14 0.39
C GLN A 134 -7.98 -4.78 1.07
N GLU A 135 -7.78 -5.85 1.86
CA GLU A 135 -8.86 -6.48 2.65
C GLU A 135 -9.47 -5.53 3.69
N LYS A 136 -8.65 -4.69 4.35
CA LYS A 136 -9.13 -3.66 5.29
C LYS A 136 -9.95 -2.56 4.59
N GLN A 137 -9.60 -2.21 3.36
CA GLN A 137 -10.36 -1.25 2.55
C GLN A 137 -11.66 -1.86 2.05
N GLU A 138 -11.66 -3.12 1.60
CA GLU A 138 -12.87 -3.85 1.23
C GLU A 138 -13.84 -4.01 2.40
N ASN A 139 -13.35 -4.25 3.62
CA ASN A 139 -14.18 -4.36 4.81
C ASN A 139 -14.72 -3.02 5.36
N LYS A 140 -14.16 -1.88 4.95
CA LYS A 140 -14.66 -0.54 5.30
C LYS A 140 -15.58 0.06 4.23
N SER A 141 -15.56 -0.47 3.04
CA SER A 141 -16.41 -0.03 1.94
C SER A 141 -17.73 -0.82 1.94
N ASP A 142 -18.84 -0.11 1.85
CA ASP A 142 -20.15 -0.73 1.58
C ASP A 142 -20.19 -1.44 0.21
N PHE A 143 -19.14 -1.24 -0.61
CA PHE A 143 -18.96 -1.87 -1.91
C PHE A 143 -18.06 -3.09 -1.83
N LYS A 144 -18.47 -4.17 -2.51
CA LYS A 144 -17.61 -5.32 -2.84
C LYS A 144 -17.55 -5.43 -4.36
N CYS A 145 -16.34 -5.40 -4.90
CA CYS A 145 -16.10 -5.46 -6.35
C CYS A 145 -15.30 -6.74 -6.66
N ASP A 146 -15.92 -7.65 -7.42
CA ASP A 146 -15.27 -8.82 -7.99
C ASP A 146 -15.05 -8.59 -9.49
N THR A 147 -13.82 -8.30 -9.87
CA THR A 147 -13.45 -8.02 -11.25
C THR A 147 -13.42 -9.28 -12.11
N SER A 148 -13.24 -10.46 -11.53
CA SER A 148 -13.19 -11.73 -12.25
C SER A 148 -14.57 -12.19 -12.69
N SER A 149 -15.59 -11.99 -11.86
CA SER A 149 -16.99 -12.30 -12.16
C SER A 149 -17.76 -11.08 -12.69
N MET A 150 -17.12 -9.89 -12.75
CA MET A 150 -17.73 -8.61 -13.13
C MET A 150 -18.97 -8.26 -12.27
N ILE A 151 -18.91 -8.55 -10.97
CA ILE A 151 -19.98 -8.28 -10.02
C ILE A 151 -19.57 -7.17 -9.06
N ILE A 152 -20.43 -6.17 -8.89
CA ILE A 152 -20.34 -5.19 -7.81
C ILE A 152 -21.56 -5.34 -6.92
N ALA A 153 -21.31 -5.51 -5.61
CA ALA A 153 -22.33 -5.47 -4.58
C ALA A 153 -22.21 -4.18 -3.75
N TYR A 154 -23.33 -3.58 -3.41
CA TYR A 154 -23.44 -2.46 -2.47
C TYR A 154 -24.33 -2.86 -1.31
N LYS A 155 -23.81 -2.77 -0.07
CA LYS A 155 -24.49 -3.20 1.16
C LYS A 155 -25.05 -4.63 1.07
N GLY A 156 -24.25 -5.54 0.48
CA GLY A 156 -24.59 -6.95 0.32
C GLY A 156 -25.56 -7.26 -0.84
N ARG A 157 -26.04 -6.27 -1.60
CA ARG A 157 -26.92 -6.45 -2.76
C ARG A 157 -26.13 -6.30 -4.06
N ASN A 158 -26.17 -7.30 -4.92
CA ASN A 158 -25.57 -7.22 -6.25
C ASN A 158 -26.29 -6.16 -7.09
N ILE A 159 -25.51 -5.32 -7.79
CA ILE A 159 -26.00 -4.29 -8.67
C ILE A 159 -25.93 -4.80 -10.11
N ASP A 160 -27.05 -4.77 -10.82
CA ASP A 160 -27.13 -5.16 -12.22
C ASP A 160 -26.56 -4.05 -13.11
N LEU A 161 -25.33 -4.22 -13.59
CA LEU A 161 -24.56 -3.22 -14.35
C LEU A 161 -24.24 -3.75 -15.74
N THR A 162 -24.28 -2.86 -16.73
CA THR A 162 -23.67 -3.12 -18.04
C THR A 162 -22.15 -3.08 -17.94
N ASN A 163 -21.41 -3.63 -18.91
CA ASN A 163 -19.96 -3.65 -18.91
C ASN A 163 -19.34 -2.25 -18.73
N ALA A 164 -19.90 -1.25 -19.39
CA ALA A 164 -19.42 0.13 -19.26
C ALA A 164 -19.73 0.73 -17.87
N GLU A 165 -20.92 0.48 -17.33
CA GLU A 165 -21.30 0.90 -15.97
C GLU A 165 -20.46 0.20 -14.90
N PHE A 166 -20.19 -1.11 -15.09
CA PHE A 166 -19.28 -1.86 -14.23
C PHE A 166 -17.88 -1.25 -14.24
N GLY A 167 -17.32 -0.97 -15.42
CA GLY A 167 -16.00 -0.36 -15.55
C GLY A 167 -15.91 1.00 -14.87
N ILE A 168 -16.92 1.88 -15.07
CA ILE A 168 -17.00 3.19 -14.42
C ILE A 168 -17.03 3.03 -12.89
N LEU A 169 -17.97 2.23 -12.38
CA LEU A 169 -18.14 2.09 -10.93
C LEU A 169 -16.94 1.40 -10.27
N SER A 170 -16.38 0.36 -10.90
CA SER A 170 -15.15 -0.32 -10.44
C SER A 170 -13.97 0.67 -10.33
N TYR A 171 -13.76 1.50 -11.37
CA TYR A 171 -12.73 2.52 -11.36
C TYR A 171 -12.94 3.57 -10.26
N MET A 172 -14.20 3.99 -10.05
CA MET A 172 -14.54 4.93 -8.98
C MET A 172 -14.40 4.32 -7.59
N ILE A 173 -14.68 3.02 -7.41
CA ILE A 173 -14.46 2.30 -6.14
C ILE A 173 -12.96 2.25 -5.82
N ALA A 174 -12.10 1.90 -6.79
CA ALA A 174 -10.65 1.89 -6.61
C ALA A 174 -10.09 3.27 -6.22
N LYS A 175 -10.77 4.35 -6.63
CA LYS A 175 -10.42 5.74 -6.29
C LYS A 175 -11.43 6.40 -5.32
N GLN A 176 -12.07 5.60 -4.46
CA GLN A 176 -13.09 6.09 -3.54
C GLN A 176 -12.57 7.24 -2.67
N GLY A 177 -13.35 8.32 -2.61
CA GLY A 177 -12.98 9.55 -1.89
C GLY A 177 -12.15 10.54 -2.71
N LEU A 178 -11.66 10.17 -3.90
CA LEU A 178 -10.97 11.07 -4.82
C LEU A 178 -11.90 11.56 -5.92
N VAL A 179 -11.56 12.70 -6.54
CA VAL A 179 -12.26 13.22 -7.71
C VAL A 179 -11.69 12.53 -8.95
N VAL A 180 -12.57 11.94 -9.76
CA VAL A 180 -12.23 11.29 -11.03
C VAL A 180 -12.78 12.15 -12.16
N SER A 181 -11.94 12.56 -13.12
CA SER A 181 -12.37 13.36 -14.26
C SER A 181 -13.15 12.50 -15.29
N ARG A 182 -13.91 13.14 -16.17
CA ARG A 182 -14.58 12.43 -17.27
C ARG A 182 -13.58 11.83 -18.25
N GLU A 183 -12.49 12.52 -18.48
CA GLU A 183 -11.38 12.07 -19.33
C GLU A 183 -10.69 10.84 -18.73
N ASP A 184 -10.47 10.82 -17.40
CA ASP A 184 -9.93 9.63 -16.73
C ASP A 184 -10.86 8.41 -16.93
N LEU A 185 -12.18 8.59 -16.86
CA LEU A 185 -13.13 7.50 -17.09
C LEU A 185 -13.09 7.01 -18.53
N ILE A 186 -12.98 7.90 -19.50
CA ILE A 186 -12.91 7.53 -20.93
C ILE A 186 -11.62 6.73 -21.19
N HIS A 187 -10.47 7.19 -20.69
CA HIS A 187 -9.18 6.59 -20.99
C HIS A 187 -8.91 5.28 -20.21
N ASN A 188 -9.45 5.14 -19.00
CA ASN A 188 -9.12 4.00 -18.13
C ASN A 188 -10.20 2.92 -18.08
N VAL A 189 -11.37 3.12 -18.69
CA VAL A 189 -12.44 2.14 -18.73
C VAL A 189 -12.54 1.51 -20.12
N ASN A 190 -11.94 0.34 -20.31
CA ASN A 190 -11.84 -0.36 -21.61
C ASN A 190 -13.19 -0.60 -22.30
N ALA A 191 -14.31 -0.60 -21.56
CA ALA A 191 -15.66 -0.79 -22.11
C ALA A 191 -16.28 0.51 -22.67
N ILE A 192 -15.53 1.62 -22.66
CA ILE A 192 -15.96 2.92 -23.18
C ILE A 192 -15.08 3.23 -24.40
N ASN A 193 -15.69 3.59 -25.53
CA ASN A 193 -14.92 3.99 -26.69
C ASN A 193 -14.24 5.34 -26.45
N GLU A 194 -13.02 5.50 -26.92
CA GLU A 194 -12.25 6.75 -26.80
C GLU A 194 -12.96 7.97 -27.43
N ASP A 195 -13.80 7.74 -28.44
CA ASP A 195 -14.64 8.76 -29.05
C ASP A 195 -15.91 9.12 -28.25
N SER A 196 -16.07 8.51 -27.07
CA SER A 196 -17.24 8.77 -26.23
C SER A 196 -17.25 10.20 -25.71
N SER A 197 -18.40 10.87 -25.84
CA SER A 197 -18.54 12.23 -25.35
C SER A 197 -18.71 12.28 -23.82
N ASN A 198 -18.35 13.42 -23.22
CA ASN A 198 -18.61 13.67 -21.79
C ASN A 198 -20.08 13.48 -21.41
N LYS A 199 -21.03 13.75 -22.35
CA LYS A 199 -22.46 13.49 -22.16
C LYS A 199 -22.79 12.00 -21.98
N SER A 200 -22.06 11.12 -22.66
CA SER A 200 -22.24 9.67 -22.52
C SER A 200 -21.86 9.21 -21.10
N ILE A 201 -20.78 9.74 -20.54
CA ILE A 201 -20.36 9.49 -19.15
C ILE A 201 -21.44 9.98 -18.17
N ASP A 202 -21.96 11.19 -18.37
CA ASP A 202 -23.00 11.77 -17.51
C ASP A 202 -24.27 10.90 -17.48
N VAL A 203 -24.67 10.34 -18.63
CA VAL A 203 -25.80 9.40 -18.72
C VAL A 203 -25.53 8.10 -17.98
N MET A 204 -24.32 7.51 -18.16
CA MET A 204 -23.95 6.26 -17.49
C MET A 204 -23.88 6.44 -15.97
N VAL A 205 -23.26 7.52 -15.49
CA VAL A 205 -23.23 7.85 -14.05
C VAL A 205 -24.64 8.06 -13.49
N GLY A 206 -25.54 8.69 -14.25
CA GLY A 206 -26.93 8.82 -13.88
C GLY A 206 -27.66 7.48 -13.72
N ARG A 207 -27.38 6.51 -14.60
CA ARG A 207 -27.92 5.14 -14.50
C ARG A 207 -27.34 4.40 -13.28
N ILE A 208 -26.05 4.51 -13.06
CA ILE A 208 -25.38 3.92 -11.87
C ILE A 208 -26.01 4.44 -10.58
N ARG A 209 -26.22 5.77 -10.45
CA ARG A 209 -26.89 6.37 -9.29
C ARG A 209 -28.28 5.78 -9.04
N ASN A 210 -29.05 5.59 -10.09
CA ASN A 210 -30.38 5.00 -9.98
C ASN A 210 -30.32 3.52 -9.55
N LYS A 211 -29.36 2.75 -10.04
CA LYS A 211 -29.17 1.33 -9.70
C LYS A 211 -28.65 1.15 -8.28
N LEU A 212 -27.81 2.05 -7.78
CA LEU A 212 -27.35 2.08 -6.40
C LEU A 212 -28.47 2.38 -5.40
N GLY A 213 -29.52 3.11 -5.84
CA GLY A 213 -30.64 3.49 -4.98
C GLY A 213 -30.35 4.69 -4.06
N ASP A 214 -29.11 5.12 -3.98
CA ASP A 214 -28.67 6.30 -3.23
C ASP A 214 -27.89 7.23 -4.16
N LYS A 215 -28.54 8.31 -4.57
CA LYS A 215 -27.95 9.28 -5.51
C LYS A 215 -26.86 10.14 -4.90
N THR A 216 -26.76 10.17 -3.58
CA THR A 216 -25.76 10.98 -2.85
C THR A 216 -24.39 10.33 -2.85
N LEU A 217 -24.29 9.01 -3.08
CA LEU A 217 -23.03 8.26 -3.11
C LEU A 217 -22.05 8.77 -4.16
N ILE A 218 -22.54 9.21 -5.31
CA ILE A 218 -21.70 9.77 -6.37
C ILE A 218 -21.99 11.25 -6.48
N GLU A 219 -21.07 12.07 -6.02
CA GLU A 219 -21.14 13.53 -6.08
C GLU A 219 -20.62 14.03 -7.44
N SER A 220 -21.24 15.08 -7.98
CA SER A 220 -20.75 15.77 -9.18
C SER A 220 -19.84 16.93 -8.79
N VAL A 221 -18.61 16.92 -9.27
CA VAL A 221 -17.68 18.05 -9.11
C VAL A 221 -17.74 18.90 -10.38
N ARG A 222 -18.34 20.09 -10.26
CA ARG A 222 -18.63 20.98 -11.40
C ARG A 222 -17.39 21.30 -12.22
N GLY A 223 -17.44 21.08 -13.52
CA GLY A 223 -16.34 21.36 -14.45
C GLY A 223 -15.23 20.31 -14.45
N VAL A 224 -15.22 19.34 -13.53
CA VAL A 224 -14.16 18.34 -13.39
C VAL A 224 -14.70 16.93 -13.67
N GLY A 225 -15.57 16.39 -12.82
CA GLY A 225 -15.98 15.00 -12.93
C GLY A 225 -16.86 14.55 -11.78
N TYR A 226 -16.52 13.40 -11.19
CA TYR A 226 -17.32 12.74 -10.17
C TYR A 226 -16.46 12.27 -9.00
N LYS A 227 -17.09 12.13 -7.84
CA LYS A 227 -16.46 11.58 -6.64
C LYS A 227 -17.39 10.56 -6.01
N LEU A 228 -16.91 9.34 -5.80
CA LEU A 228 -17.61 8.35 -5.00
C LEU A 228 -17.30 8.62 -3.53
N LEU A 229 -18.33 8.87 -2.73
CA LEU A 229 -18.19 9.13 -1.31
C LEU A 229 -17.84 7.84 -0.53
N LYS A 230 -17.24 8.00 0.65
CA LYS A 230 -16.89 6.88 1.54
C LYS A 230 -18.12 6.36 2.27
#